data_34099f4bf27c8fd9869e378cd8f7268c
#
_entry.id   34099f4bf27c8fd9869e378cd8f7268c
#
_cell.length_a   1.000
_cell.length_b   1.000
_cell.length_c   1.000
_cell.angle_alpha   90.00
_cell.angle_beta   90.00
_cell.angle_gamma   90.00
#
_symmetry.space_group_name_H-M   'P 1'
#
loop_
_entity.id
_entity.type
_entity.pdbx_description
1 polymer ?
#
loop_
_entity_poly.entity_id
_entity_poly.type
_entity_poly.pdbx_seq_one_letter_code
_entity_poly.pdbx_strand_id
1 'polypeptide(L)'
;MKKLSLSVLVVMAVAATVGAGEQGKHLFILSGQSNMTYMNPKLSFIPAVEEAFGKENVIVVKDDKPARPISDWYKNWKSSKGSTPKSTGGLYNRLINKVNAAIKGQQIATVTFIWMQGERDAKIKEAEVYVASLKGLVKQLSDDLKRDDLNVIIGRINDHAMSNRSHPHWTKIREAQVQTAKELPRADWVDTDDLNGSRNGIHATKDGFVTMGKRFAEKAIALVKAGKGTTEKK
;
A
#
# COMPACT_ATOMS: atom_id res chain seq x y z
N MET A 1 71.53 19.34 -32.13
CA MET A 1 70.74 19.65 -30.92
C MET A 1 69.31 19.23 -31.22
N LYS A 2 68.89 18.06 -30.74
CA LYS A 2 67.51 17.50 -30.91
C LYS A 2 66.63 17.96 -29.74
N LYS A 3 65.58 18.72 -30.04
CA LYS A 3 64.55 19.11 -29.03
C LYS A 3 63.61 17.96 -28.80
N LEU A 4 63.58 17.47 -27.56
CA LEU A 4 62.61 16.47 -27.09
C LEU A 4 61.32 17.20 -26.73
N SER A 5 60.24 16.90 -27.42
CA SER A 5 58.91 17.45 -27.14
C SER A 5 58.20 16.50 -26.15
N LEU A 6 57.94 16.97 -24.93
CA LEU A 6 57.25 16.21 -23.88
C LEU A 6 55.75 16.46 -24.03
N SER A 7 55.01 15.46 -24.56
CA SER A 7 53.56 15.52 -24.64
C SER A 7 52.95 15.09 -23.28
N VAL A 8 52.35 16.05 -22.58
CA VAL A 8 51.59 15.79 -21.35
C VAL A 8 50.19 15.27 -21.71
N LEU A 9 49.94 14.00 -21.41
CA LEU A 9 48.64 13.39 -21.60
C LEU A 9 47.78 13.75 -20.37
N VAL A 10 46.81 14.67 -20.53
CA VAL A 10 45.82 15.01 -19.50
C VAL A 10 44.72 13.95 -19.54
N VAL A 11 44.74 13.02 -18.60
CA VAL A 11 43.62 12.08 -18.36
C VAL A 11 42.53 12.82 -17.60
N MET A 12 41.47 13.23 -18.29
CA MET A 12 40.26 13.71 -17.64
C MET A 12 39.53 12.51 -17.04
N ALA A 13 39.57 12.37 -15.72
CA ALA A 13 38.71 11.47 -14.97
C ALA A 13 37.27 12.04 -15.03
N VAL A 14 36.40 11.42 -15.82
CA VAL A 14 34.96 11.67 -15.77
C VAL A 14 34.45 11.05 -14.47
N ALA A 15 34.33 11.86 -13.43
CA ALA A 15 33.57 11.48 -12.25
C ALA A 15 32.10 11.35 -12.67
N ALA A 16 31.62 10.12 -12.79
CA ALA A 16 30.19 9.86 -12.89
C ALA A 16 29.55 10.39 -11.61
N THR A 17 28.86 11.52 -11.71
CA THR A 17 27.96 11.98 -10.65
C THR A 17 26.84 10.94 -10.57
N VAL A 18 26.97 10.00 -9.63
CA VAL A 18 25.85 9.20 -9.16
C VAL A 18 24.86 10.23 -8.62
N GLY A 19 23.77 10.44 -9.36
CA GLY A 19 22.71 11.35 -8.96
C GLY A 19 22.36 11.08 -7.50
N ALA A 20 22.29 12.13 -6.68
CA ALA A 20 21.84 12.07 -5.30
C ALA A 20 20.40 11.54 -5.32
N GLY A 21 20.25 10.21 -5.27
CA GLY A 21 18.96 9.56 -5.05
C GLY A 21 18.41 10.08 -3.73
N GLU A 22 17.09 10.26 -3.63
CA GLU A 22 16.44 10.67 -2.39
C GLU A 22 17.09 9.94 -1.20
N GLN A 23 17.76 10.71 -0.35
CA GLN A 23 18.35 10.17 0.86
C GLN A 23 17.20 9.75 1.77
N GLY A 24 16.90 8.46 1.88
CA GLY A 24 15.87 7.96 2.77
C GLY A 24 15.30 6.63 2.31
N LYS A 25 14.57 5.99 3.23
CA LYS A 25 13.99 4.66 3.01
C LYS A 25 12.58 4.74 2.45
N HIS A 26 12.18 3.71 1.73
CA HIS A 26 10.82 3.49 1.26
C HIS A 26 10.05 2.68 2.29
N LEU A 27 9.03 3.30 2.91
CA LEU A 27 8.16 2.66 3.89
C LEU A 27 6.93 2.07 3.18
N PHE A 28 6.69 0.78 3.37
CA PHE A 28 5.52 0.06 2.91
C PHE A 28 4.70 -0.42 4.11
N ILE A 29 3.44 0.02 4.22
CA ILE A 29 2.52 -0.30 5.32
C ILE A 29 1.42 -1.19 4.77
N LEU A 30 1.39 -2.46 5.17
CA LEU A 30 0.42 -3.45 4.74
C LEU A 30 -0.61 -3.65 5.84
N SER A 31 -1.89 -3.42 5.54
CA SER A 31 -2.96 -3.62 6.52
C SER A 31 -4.27 -4.08 5.87
N GLY A 32 -5.17 -4.60 6.68
CA GLY A 32 -6.45 -5.12 6.23
C GLY A 32 -6.94 -6.32 7.04
N GLN A 33 -7.79 -7.15 6.42
CA GLN A 33 -8.35 -8.31 7.08
C GLN A 33 -7.75 -9.64 6.56
N SER A 34 -8.52 -10.73 6.55
CA SER A 34 -8.02 -12.10 6.36
C SER A 34 -7.18 -12.31 5.09
N ASN A 35 -7.54 -11.73 3.94
CA ASN A 35 -6.73 -11.87 2.73
C ASN A 35 -5.36 -11.18 2.88
N MET A 36 -5.27 -10.07 3.62
CA MET A 36 -3.99 -9.49 4.02
C MET A 36 -3.27 -10.39 5.04
N THR A 37 -4.00 -10.96 6.02
CA THR A 37 -3.40 -11.81 7.07
C THR A 37 -2.69 -13.03 6.47
N TYR A 38 -3.35 -13.72 5.53
CA TYR A 38 -2.83 -14.95 4.93
C TYR A 38 -1.77 -14.70 3.86
N MET A 39 -1.71 -13.51 3.27
CA MET A 39 -0.62 -13.13 2.38
C MET A 39 0.68 -12.95 3.18
N ASN A 40 1.64 -13.85 2.95
CA ASN A 40 2.99 -13.71 3.50
C ASN A 40 3.84 -12.80 2.60
N PRO A 41 4.17 -11.56 3.02
CA PRO A 41 4.90 -10.63 2.17
C PRO A 41 6.32 -11.09 1.85
N LYS A 42 6.91 -11.98 2.65
CA LYS A 42 8.26 -12.52 2.42
C LYS A 42 8.35 -13.41 1.18
N LEU A 43 7.22 -13.94 0.68
CA LEU A 43 7.20 -14.83 -0.48
C LEU A 43 7.23 -14.08 -1.81
N SER A 44 6.81 -12.82 -1.84
CA SER A 44 6.70 -12.09 -3.11
C SER A 44 6.83 -10.58 -2.98
N PHE A 45 6.09 -9.93 -2.07
CA PHE A 45 6.09 -8.47 -1.93
C PHE A 45 7.46 -7.93 -1.53
N ILE A 46 8.04 -8.43 -0.42
CA ILE A 46 9.33 -7.96 0.10
C ILE A 46 10.45 -8.18 -0.92
N PRO A 47 10.64 -9.39 -1.50
CA PRO A 47 11.68 -9.57 -2.51
C PRO A 47 11.58 -8.59 -3.68
N ALA A 48 10.37 -8.33 -4.18
CA ALA A 48 10.18 -7.43 -5.32
C ALA A 48 10.51 -5.95 -5.00
N VAL A 49 10.13 -5.45 -3.82
CA VAL A 49 10.45 -4.08 -3.43
C VAL A 49 11.94 -3.92 -3.03
N GLU A 50 12.54 -4.96 -2.44
CA GLU A 50 13.99 -4.98 -2.16
C GLU A 50 14.82 -5.02 -3.45
N GLU A 51 14.39 -5.76 -4.47
CA GLU A 51 15.01 -5.77 -5.80
C GLU A 51 14.92 -4.39 -6.47
N ALA A 52 13.78 -3.70 -6.33
CA ALA A 52 13.54 -2.42 -6.98
C ALA A 52 14.29 -1.24 -6.35
N PHE A 53 14.54 -1.27 -5.03
CA PHE A 53 15.02 -0.11 -4.26
C PHE A 53 16.29 -0.38 -3.44
N GLY A 54 16.75 -1.63 -3.35
CA GLY A 54 17.81 -2.06 -2.43
C GLY A 54 17.24 -2.43 -1.05
N LYS A 55 17.71 -3.55 -0.51
CA LYS A 55 17.22 -4.09 0.77
C LYS A 55 17.38 -3.12 1.93
N GLU A 56 18.49 -2.40 1.97
CA GLU A 56 18.83 -1.40 3.01
C GLU A 56 17.90 -0.17 2.96
N ASN A 57 17.25 0.07 1.82
CA ASN A 57 16.36 1.21 1.58
C ASN A 57 14.87 0.87 1.76
N VAL A 58 14.54 -0.35 2.22
CA VAL A 58 13.15 -0.81 2.34
C VAL A 58 12.80 -1.05 3.80
N ILE A 59 11.65 -0.51 4.22
CA ILE A 59 10.99 -0.84 5.50
C ILE A 59 9.60 -1.36 5.18
N VAL A 60 9.27 -2.56 5.65
CA VAL A 60 7.94 -3.15 5.50
C VAL A 60 7.33 -3.38 6.88
N VAL A 61 6.18 -2.76 7.12
CA VAL A 61 5.37 -2.97 8.34
C VAL A 61 4.06 -3.62 7.94
N LYS A 62 3.73 -4.74 8.57
CA LYS A 62 2.45 -5.41 8.39
C LYS A 62 1.71 -5.52 9.71
N ASP A 63 0.45 -5.06 9.72
CA ASP A 63 -0.48 -5.23 10.84
C ASP A 63 -1.91 -5.37 10.34
N ASP A 64 -2.54 -6.48 10.65
CA ASP A 64 -3.83 -6.88 10.11
C ASP A 64 -4.64 -7.67 11.14
N LYS A 65 -5.95 -7.88 10.86
CA LYS A 65 -6.82 -8.70 11.71
C LYS A 65 -7.95 -9.31 10.89
N PRO A 66 -8.13 -10.66 10.88
CA PRO A 66 -9.21 -11.32 10.16
C PRO A 66 -10.60 -10.85 10.60
N ALA A 67 -11.55 -10.86 9.65
CA ALA A 67 -12.97 -10.63 9.87
C ALA A 67 -13.34 -9.30 10.56
N ARG A 68 -12.55 -8.25 10.36
CA ARG A 68 -12.77 -6.93 10.99
C ARG A 68 -13.26 -5.90 9.98
N PRO A 69 -14.23 -5.04 10.37
CA PRO A 69 -14.70 -3.92 9.55
C PRO A 69 -13.70 -2.76 9.55
N ILE A 70 -13.82 -1.85 8.58
CA ILE A 70 -12.95 -0.67 8.48
C ILE A 70 -13.03 0.24 9.71
N SER A 71 -14.14 0.21 10.45
CA SER A 71 -14.33 0.96 11.71
C SER A 71 -13.28 0.64 12.77
N ASP A 72 -12.65 -0.54 12.73
CA ASP A 72 -11.59 -0.89 13.67
C ASP A 72 -10.26 -0.16 13.37
N TRP A 73 -10.13 0.41 12.18
CA TRP A 73 -8.98 1.25 11.79
C TRP A 73 -9.33 2.74 11.73
N TYR A 74 -10.51 3.10 11.19
CA TYR A 74 -10.87 4.52 11.07
C TYR A 74 -11.51 5.05 12.35
N LYS A 75 -10.83 5.98 13.04
CA LYS A 75 -11.24 6.53 14.34
C LYS A 75 -12.56 7.31 14.29
N ASN A 76 -12.77 8.07 13.22
CA ASN A 76 -13.97 8.90 13.04
C ASN A 76 -15.09 8.20 12.26
N TRP A 77 -15.09 6.87 12.23
CA TRP A 77 -16.07 6.09 11.53
C TRP A 77 -17.47 6.26 12.10
N LYS A 78 -18.46 6.38 11.20
CA LYS A 78 -19.88 6.38 11.52
C LYS A 78 -20.61 5.41 10.59
N SER A 79 -21.55 4.65 11.11
CA SER A 79 -22.40 3.75 10.33
C SER A 79 -23.27 4.53 9.34
N SER A 80 -23.67 3.88 8.25
CA SER A 80 -24.69 4.39 7.31
C SER A 80 -26.02 4.73 8.00
N LYS A 81 -26.29 4.14 9.18
CA LYS A 81 -27.45 4.41 10.03
C LYS A 81 -27.21 5.50 11.08
N GLY A 82 -26.08 6.18 11.02
CA GLY A 82 -25.72 7.24 11.98
C GLY A 82 -25.26 6.77 13.36
N SER A 83 -25.24 5.45 13.62
CA SER A 83 -24.75 4.91 14.89
C SER A 83 -23.22 4.84 14.89
N THR A 84 -22.60 5.10 16.06
CA THR A 84 -21.16 4.93 16.24
C THR A 84 -20.93 3.71 17.15
N PRO A 85 -20.04 2.78 16.79
CA PRO A 85 -19.66 1.68 17.69
C PRO A 85 -19.07 2.22 19.00
N LYS A 86 -19.11 1.39 20.05
CA LYS A 86 -18.51 1.74 21.36
C LYS A 86 -17.01 2.08 21.27
N SER A 87 -16.31 1.52 20.28
CA SER A 87 -14.90 1.82 20.01
C SER A 87 -14.60 1.75 18.51
N THR A 88 -13.77 2.66 18.03
CA THR A 88 -13.24 2.73 16.67
C THR A 88 -11.73 2.90 16.71
N GLY A 89 -11.03 2.53 15.64
CA GLY A 89 -9.61 2.81 15.49
C GLY A 89 -8.64 2.00 16.37
N GLY A 90 -9.10 0.98 17.10
CA GLY A 90 -8.21 0.19 17.97
C GLY A 90 -7.09 -0.53 17.22
N LEU A 91 -7.40 -1.08 16.02
CA LEU A 91 -6.39 -1.71 15.17
C LEU A 91 -5.46 -0.68 14.52
N TYR A 92 -5.96 0.51 14.24
CA TYR A 92 -5.12 1.59 13.75
C TYR A 92 -4.07 2.02 14.78
N ASN A 93 -4.43 2.14 16.05
CA ASN A 93 -3.47 2.48 17.11
C ASN A 93 -2.33 1.45 17.20
N ARG A 94 -2.67 0.16 17.02
CA ARG A 94 -1.67 -0.91 16.96
C ARG A 94 -0.77 -0.79 15.73
N LEU A 95 -1.35 -0.50 14.56
CA LEU A 95 -0.63 -0.30 13.30
C LEU A 95 0.34 0.88 13.40
N ILE A 96 -0.15 2.06 13.81
CA ILE A 96 0.69 3.27 13.85
C ILE A 96 1.82 3.16 14.89
N ASN A 97 1.61 2.47 16.01
CA ASN A 97 2.66 2.20 16.97
C ASN A 97 3.77 1.32 16.36
N LYS A 98 3.42 0.30 15.58
CA LYS A 98 4.42 -0.52 14.85
C LYS A 98 5.16 0.30 13.80
N VAL A 99 4.44 1.14 13.05
CA VAL A 99 5.04 2.03 12.05
C VAL A 99 6.03 2.97 12.72
N ASN A 100 5.63 3.68 13.77
CA ASN A 100 6.48 4.63 14.47
C ASN A 100 7.74 3.96 15.07
N ALA A 101 7.60 2.74 15.58
CA ALA A 101 8.75 1.97 16.05
C ALA A 101 9.72 1.62 14.92
N ALA A 102 9.19 1.21 13.75
CA ALA A 102 10.01 0.81 12.60
C ALA A 102 10.75 1.99 11.94
N ILE A 103 10.16 3.20 11.96
CA ILE A 103 10.76 4.38 11.33
C ILE A 103 11.58 5.23 12.31
N LYS A 104 11.65 4.85 13.58
CA LYS A 104 12.39 5.63 14.59
C LYS A 104 13.86 5.81 14.19
N GLY A 105 14.31 7.06 14.08
CA GLY A 105 15.66 7.40 13.65
C GLY A 105 15.96 7.15 12.17
N GLN A 106 14.94 6.85 11.35
CA GLN A 106 15.10 6.66 9.91
C GLN A 106 14.60 7.89 9.15
N GLN A 107 15.32 8.28 8.11
CA GLN A 107 14.81 9.22 7.12
C GLN A 107 13.91 8.45 6.15
N ILE A 108 12.68 8.92 5.93
CA ILE A 108 11.71 8.27 5.05
C ILE A 108 11.50 9.10 3.80
N ALA A 109 11.93 8.55 2.67
CA ALA A 109 11.76 9.17 1.35
C ALA A 109 10.31 9.07 0.86
N THR A 110 9.70 7.89 0.92
CA THR A 110 8.32 7.67 0.46
C THR A 110 7.53 6.78 1.42
N VAL A 111 6.21 6.95 1.42
CA VAL A 111 5.28 6.09 2.17
C VAL A 111 4.25 5.52 1.21
N THR A 112 4.07 4.20 1.24
CA THR A 112 3.03 3.50 0.48
C THR A 112 2.16 2.69 1.43
N PHE A 113 0.86 2.96 1.43
CA PHE A 113 -0.15 2.21 2.20
C PHE A 113 -0.84 1.19 1.31
N ILE A 114 -0.78 -0.08 1.69
CA ILE A 114 -1.40 -1.20 0.99
C ILE A 114 -2.57 -1.73 1.82
N TRP A 115 -3.77 -1.67 1.25
CA TRP A 115 -5.01 -2.00 1.92
C TRP A 115 -5.73 -3.17 1.28
N MET A 116 -6.01 -4.23 2.04
CA MET A 116 -6.81 -5.38 1.59
C MET A 116 -7.86 -5.74 2.64
N GLN A 117 -9.07 -5.19 2.48
CA GLN A 117 -10.18 -5.35 3.40
C GLN A 117 -11.48 -4.91 2.69
N GLY A 118 -12.64 -5.37 3.11
CA GLY A 118 -13.95 -4.97 2.58
C GLY A 118 -15.02 -6.02 2.81
N GLU A 119 -14.63 -7.28 2.93
CA GLU A 119 -15.52 -8.44 3.02
C GLU A 119 -16.44 -8.33 4.27
N ARG A 120 -15.90 -7.83 5.38
CA ARG A 120 -16.72 -7.64 6.60
C ARG A 120 -17.73 -6.51 6.44
N ASP A 121 -17.34 -5.39 5.85
CA ASP A 121 -18.23 -4.25 5.58
C ASP A 121 -19.32 -4.63 4.57
N ALA A 122 -18.99 -5.44 3.56
CA ALA A 122 -19.98 -6.02 2.65
C ALA A 122 -21.02 -6.86 3.39
N LYS A 123 -20.59 -7.70 4.35
CA LYS A 123 -21.46 -8.56 5.15
C LYS A 123 -22.38 -7.77 6.06
N ILE A 124 -21.90 -6.72 6.71
CA ILE A 124 -22.67 -5.90 7.65
C ILE A 124 -23.41 -4.73 7.00
N LYS A 125 -23.37 -4.61 5.66
CA LYS A 125 -24.10 -3.64 4.84
C LYS A 125 -23.67 -2.18 5.05
N GLU A 126 -22.36 -1.92 5.14
CA GLU A 126 -21.79 -0.58 5.36
C GLU A 126 -21.08 0.00 4.13
N ALA A 127 -21.50 -0.40 2.91
CA ALA A 127 -20.86 0.10 1.68
C ALA A 127 -21.09 1.60 1.44
N GLU A 128 -22.23 2.15 1.85
CA GLU A 128 -22.58 3.56 1.65
C GLU A 128 -21.58 4.52 2.30
N VAL A 129 -20.94 4.09 3.37
CA VAL A 129 -19.93 4.90 4.09
C VAL A 129 -18.49 4.47 3.78
N TYR A 130 -18.29 3.43 2.96
CA TYR A 130 -16.97 2.83 2.79
C TYR A 130 -15.97 3.75 2.08
N VAL A 131 -16.37 4.46 1.01
CA VAL A 131 -15.50 5.43 0.31
C VAL A 131 -15.02 6.51 1.27
N ALA A 132 -15.95 7.14 2.00
CA ALA A 132 -15.61 8.19 2.97
C ALA A 132 -14.72 7.64 4.11
N SER A 133 -14.98 6.40 4.57
CA SER A 133 -14.22 5.75 5.62
C SER A 133 -12.78 5.44 5.18
N LEU A 134 -12.59 4.92 3.96
CA LEU A 134 -11.26 4.60 3.46
C LEU A 134 -10.44 5.86 3.16
N LYS A 135 -11.05 6.89 2.59
CA LYS A 135 -10.41 8.20 2.44
C LYS A 135 -10.05 8.81 3.80
N GLY A 136 -10.95 8.71 4.77
CA GLY A 136 -10.71 9.17 6.12
C GLY A 136 -9.57 8.42 6.83
N LEU A 137 -9.46 7.10 6.62
CA LEU A 137 -8.34 6.30 7.10
C LEU A 137 -7.01 6.70 6.46
N VAL A 138 -6.99 6.94 5.15
CA VAL A 138 -5.79 7.42 4.44
C VAL A 138 -5.38 8.80 4.97
N LYS A 139 -6.35 9.72 5.12
CA LYS A 139 -6.07 11.04 5.70
C LYS A 139 -5.55 10.94 7.14
N GLN A 140 -6.15 10.10 7.99
CA GLN A 140 -5.70 9.85 9.35
C GLN A 140 -4.24 9.38 9.39
N LEU A 141 -3.84 8.48 8.48
CA LEU A 141 -2.46 8.01 8.36
C LEU A 141 -1.52 9.13 7.86
N SER A 142 -1.98 9.93 6.91
CA SER A 142 -1.27 11.10 6.38
C SER A 142 -0.98 12.12 7.49
N ASP A 143 -1.99 12.44 8.30
CA ASP A 143 -1.87 13.39 9.41
C ASP A 143 -0.90 12.89 10.49
N ASP A 144 -1.00 11.61 10.89
CA ASP A 144 -0.14 11.02 11.93
C ASP A 144 1.33 10.89 11.47
N LEU A 145 1.57 10.66 10.19
CA LEU A 145 2.91 10.61 9.59
C LEU A 145 3.41 11.99 9.13
N LYS A 146 2.57 13.02 9.19
CA LYS A 146 2.85 14.39 8.70
C LYS A 146 3.31 14.40 7.23
N ARG A 147 2.59 13.64 6.38
CA ARG A 147 2.86 13.46 4.95
C ARG A 147 1.59 13.67 4.15
N ASP A 148 1.66 14.42 3.05
CA ASP A 148 0.57 14.65 2.08
C ASP A 148 0.76 13.89 0.76
N ASP A 149 1.85 13.16 0.65
CA ASP A 149 2.32 12.46 -0.55
C ASP A 149 2.21 10.93 -0.45
N LEU A 150 1.30 10.40 0.38
CA LEU A 150 1.12 8.96 0.53
C LEU A 150 0.69 8.31 -0.80
N ASN A 151 1.40 7.25 -1.19
CA ASN A 151 0.90 6.32 -2.20
C ASN A 151 -0.08 5.33 -1.55
N VAL A 152 -1.15 4.97 -2.26
CA VAL A 152 -2.17 4.05 -1.75
C VAL A 152 -2.44 2.97 -2.77
N ILE A 153 -2.36 1.70 -2.36
CA ILE A 153 -2.76 0.56 -3.17
C ILE A 153 -3.92 -0.15 -2.50
N ILE A 154 -5.02 -0.29 -3.22
CA ILE A 154 -6.25 -0.93 -2.71
C ILE A 154 -6.43 -2.27 -3.40
N GLY A 155 -6.44 -3.37 -2.64
CA GLY A 155 -6.89 -4.67 -3.13
C GLY A 155 -8.42 -4.66 -3.24
N ARG A 156 -8.96 -4.80 -4.46
CA ARG A 156 -10.38 -5.03 -4.65
C ARG A 156 -10.71 -6.43 -4.17
N ILE A 157 -11.70 -6.59 -3.27
CA ILE A 157 -12.16 -7.93 -2.86
C ILE A 157 -12.61 -8.73 -4.09
N ASN A 158 -12.34 -10.04 -4.10
CA ASN A 158 -12.55 -10.90 -5.27
C ASN A 158 -14.04 -11.08 -5.64
N ASP A 159 -14.32 -11.91 -6.63
CA ASP A 159 -15.68 -12.14 -7.17
C ASP A 159 -16.50 -13.20 -6.41
N HIS A 160 -16.09 -13.62 -5.21
CA HIS A 160 -16.72 -14.69 -4.42
C HIS A 160 -18.25 -14.52 -4.23
N ALA A 161 -18.70 -13.34 -3.86
CA ALA A 161 -20.09 -13.12 -3.46
C ALA A 161 -20.84 -12.15 -4.38
N MET A 162 -20.62 -12.23 -5.70
CA MET A 162 -21.25 -11.37 -6.72
C MET A 162 -22.78 -11.43 -6.73
N SER A 163 -23.38 -12.51 -6.24
CA SER A 163 -24.84 -12.61 -6.08
C SER A 163 -25.39 -11.76 -4.91
N ASN A 164 -24.53 -11.20 -4.08
CA ASN A 164 -24.87 -10.43 -2.87
C ASN A 164 -25.75 -11.18 -1.83
N ARG A 165 -25.87 -12.51 -1.92
CA ARG A 165 -26.69 -13.29 -0.98
C ARG A 165 -26.04 -13.43 0.40
N SER A 166 -24.79 -13.89 0.46
CA SER A 166 -24.06 -14.09 1.72
C SER A 166 -23.46 -12.80 2.28
N HIS A 167 -23.15 -11.85 1.40
CA HIS A 167 -22.58 -10.54 1.70
C HIS A 167 -23.33 -9.48 0.91
N PRO A 168 -24.41 -8.90 1.46
CA PRO A 168 -25.38 -8.10 0.69
C PRO A 168 -24.82 -6.86 0.01
N HIS A 169 -23.68 -6.34 0.46
CA HIS A 169 -23.02 -5.18 -0.15
C HIS A 169 -21.71 -5.53 -0.87
N TRP A 170 -21.54 -6.79 -1.32
CA TRP A 170 -20.27 -7.23 -1.93
C TRP A 170 -19.89 -6.43 -3.19
N THR A 171 -20.79 -6.32 -4.14
CA THR A 171 -20.57 -5.56 -5.37
C THR A 171 -20.37 -4.08 -5.11
N LYS A 172 -21.13 -3.48 -4.20
CA LYS A 172 -20.98 -2.09 -3.78
C LYS A 172 -19.60 -1.80 -3.15
N ILE A 173 -19.08 -2.71 -2.33
CA ILE A 173 -17.73 -2.56 -1.75
C ILE A 173 -16.66 -2.63 -2.85
N ARG A 174 -16.79 -3.56 -3.82
CA ARG A 174 -15.87 -3.64 -4.96
C ARG A 174 -15.84 -2.33 -5.75
N GLU A 175 -17.01 -1.77 -6.03
CA GLU A 175 -17.16 -0.47 -6.70
C GLU A 175 -16.54 0.66 -5.87
N ALA A 176 -16.83 0.70 -4.56
CA ALA A 176 -16.27 1.70 -3.63
C ALA A 176 -14.74 1.65 -3.55
N GLN A 177 -14.12 0.47 -3.61
CA GLN A 177 -12.68 0.30 -3.63
C GLN A 177 -12.04 0.91 -4.88
N VAL A 178 -12.59 0.59 -6.06
CA VAL A 178 -12.13 1.15 -7.35
C VAL A 178 -12.37 2.66 -7.41
N GLN A 179 -13.55 3.11 -6.96
CA GLN A 179 -13.88 4.54 -6.88
C GLN A 179 -12.87 5.28 -5.98
N THR A 180 -12.59 4.75 -4.79
CA THR A 180 -11.62 5.38 -3.87
C THR A 180 -10.25 5.51 -4.50
N ALA A 181 -9.77 4.46 -5.21
CA ALA A 181 -8.49 4.51 -5.91
C ALA A 181 -8.46 5.59 -7.01
N LYS A 182 -9.56 5.78 -7.74
CA LYS A 182 -9.67 6.82 -8.78
C LYS A 182 -9.73 8.25 -8.23
N GLU A 183 -10.27 8.42 -7.02
CA GLU A 183 -10.47 9.73 -6.41
C GLU A 183 -9.28 10.21 -5.56
N LEU A 184 -8.39 9.31 -5.16
CA LEU A 184 -7.16 9.66 -4.46
C LEU A 184 -6.04 10.00 -5.46
N PRO A 185 -5.27 11.08 -5.24
CA PRO A 185 -4.34 11.61 -6.24
C PRO A 185 -3.15 10.66 -6.53
N ARG A 186 -2.80 9.81 -5.60
CA ARG A 186 -1.64 8.91 -5.66
C ARG A 186 -2.06 7.48 -5.29
N ALA A 187 -3.08 6.97 -5.98
CA ALA A 187 -3.61 5.65 -5.68
C ALA A 187 -3.80 4.79 -6.93
N ASP A 188 -3.76 3.49 -6.73
CA ASP A 188 -4.11 2.49 -7.71
C ASP A 188 -4.79 1.30 -7.00
N TRP A 189 -5.33 0.38 -7.75
CA TRP A 189 -5.97 -0.81 -7.21
C TRP A 189 -5.48 -2.09 -7.90
N VAL A 190 -5.67 -3.21 -7.21
CA VAL A 190 -5.30 -4.55 -7.68
C VAL A 190 -6.56 -5.39 -7.80
N ASP A 191 -6.70 -6.04 -8.96
CA ASP A 191 -7.69 -7.08 -9.20
C ASP A 191 -7.28 -8.38 -8.52
N THR A 192 -8.22 -9.04 -7.86
CA THR A 192 -8.01 -10.31 -7.16
C THR A 192 -8.98 -11.41 -7.56
N ASP A 193 -9.75 -11.23 -8.65
CA ASP A 193 -10.82 -12.15 -9.08
C ASP A 193 -10.29 -13.55 -9.45
N ASP A 194 -9.11 -13.63 -10.05
CA ASP A 194 -8.47 -14.87 -10.47
C ASP A 194 -7.63 -15.57 -9.37
N LEU A 195 -7.61 -15.03 -8.16
CA LEU A 195 -6.72 -15.50 -7.09
C LEU A 195 -7.36 -16.51 -6.15
N ASN A 196 -8.68 -16.66 -6.17
CA ASN A 196 -9.43 -17.51 -5.25
C ASN A 196 -9.70 -18.93 -5.77
N GLY A 197 -9.22 -19.24 -6.99
CA GLY A 197 -9.25 -20.55 -7.60
C GLY A 197 -10.64 -21.02 -8.02
N SER A 198 -10.73 -22.25 -8.56
CA SER A 198 -11.92 -22.81 -9.16
C SER A 198 -13.13 -22.97 -8.22
N ARG A 199 -12.90 -22.98 -6.89
CA ARG A 199 -13.98 -23.02 -5.90
C ARG A 199 -14.58 -21.65 -5.60
N ASN A 200 -14.06 -20.61 -6.20
CA ASN A 200 -14.46 -19.22 -5.96
C ASN A 200 -14.57 -18.91 -4.46
N GLY A 201 -13.49 -19.19 -3.70
CA GLY A 201 -13.43 -18.99 -2.27
C GLY A 201 -13.37 -17.50 -1.89
N ILE A 202 -13.79 -17.17 -0.66
CA ILE A 202 -13.64 -15.81 -0.12
C ILE A 202 -12.15 -15.43 0.06
N HIS A 203 -11.29 -16.41 0.24
CA HIS A 203 -9.85 -16.23 0.36
C HIS A 203 -9.14 -16.68 -0.91
N ALA A 204 -8.02 -16.03 -1.21
CA ALA A 204 -7.12 -16.47 -2.25
C ALA A 204 -6.56 -17.88 -1.95
N THR A 205 -6.12 -18.58 -2.97
CA THR A 205 -5.34 -19.83 -2.83
C THR A 205 -3.91 -19.53 -2.36
N LYS A 206 -3.13 -20.56 -2.04
CA LYS A 206 -1.71 -20.36 -1.68
C LYS A 206 -0.94 -19.62 -2.77
N ASP A 207 -1.10 -20.03 -4.03
CA ASP A 207 -0.46 -19.39 -5.18
C ASP A 207 -1.09 -18.00 -5.46
N GLY A 208 -2.39 -17.88 -5.23
CA GLY A 208 -3.11 -16.62 -5.28
C GLY A 208 -2.55 -15.58 -4.32
N PHE A 209 -2.18 -15.96 -3.09
CA PHE A 209 -1.52 -15.04 -2.15
C PHE A 209 -0.13 -14.61 -2.61
N VAL A 210 0.65 -15.49 -3.24
CA VAL A 210 1.95 -15.13 -3.84
C VAL A 210 1.74 -14.12 -4.97
N THR A 211 0.77 -14.38 -5.86
CA THR A 211 0.41 -13.49 -6.97
C THR A 211 -0.12 -12.15 -6.47
N MET A 212 -0.96 -12.15 -5.43
CA MET A 212 -1.46 -10.93 -4.78
C MET A 212 -0.31 -10.04 -4.29
N GLY A 213 0.67 -10.63 -3.60
CA GLY A 213 1.84 -9.91 -3.12
C GLY A 213 2.69 -9.33 -4.26
N LYS A 214 2.86 -10.05 -5.37
CA LYS A 214 3.53 -9.53 -6.59
C LYS A 214 2.79 -8.32 -7.16
N ARG A 215 1.47 -8.43 -7.37
CA ARG A 215 0.65 -7.33 -7.91
C ARG A 215 0.67 -6.09 -7.01
N PHE A 216 0.63 -6.27 -5.70
CA PHE A 216 0.79 -5.15 -4.76
C PHE A 216 2.16 -4.50 -4.89
N ALA A 217 3.24 -5.28 -4.99
CA ALA A 217 4.59 -4.76 -5.16
C ALA A 217 4.75 -4.00 -6.48
N GLU A 218 4.28 -4.55 -7.59
CA GLU A 218 4.32 -3.92 -8.92
C GLU A 218 3.66 -2.52 -8.92
N LYS A 219 2.44 -2.43 -8.37
CA LYS A 219 1.72 -1.15 -8.26
C LYS A 219 2.42 -0.18 -7.30
N ALA A 220 2.91 -0.66 -6.17
CA ALA A 220 3.63 0.15 -5.19
C ALA A 220 4.93 0.72 -5.78
N ILE A 221 5.72 -0.11 -6.48
CA ILE A 221 6.95 0.31 -7.17
C ILE A 221 6.63 1.36 -8.25
N ALA A 222 5.57 1.15 -9.03
CA ALA A 222 5.16 2.09 -10.08
C ALA A 222 4.82 3.47 -9.49
N LEU A 223 4.03 3.53 -8.40
CA LEU A 223 3.69 4.81 -7.76
C LEU A 223 4.89 5.51 -7.11
N VAL A 224 5.79 4.76 -6.48
CA VAL A 224 7.03 5.32 -5.93
C VAL A 224 7.89 5.93 -7.03
N LYS A 225 8.07 5.22 -8.16
CA LYS A 225 8.86 5.71 -9.31
C LYS A 225 8.20 6.92 -9.99
N ALA A 226 6.89 6.94 -10.13
CA ALA A 226 6.14 8.07 -10.71
C ALA A 226 6.27 9.35 -9.87
N GLY A 227 6.28 9.23 -8.53
CA GLY A 227 6.48 10.37 -7.64
C GLY A 227 7.86 11.03 -7.74
N LYS A 228 8.88 10.30 -8.16
CA LYS A 228 10.21 10.85 -8.41
C LYS A 228 10.28 11.77 -9.63
N GLY A 229 9.41 11.55 -10.62
CA GLY A 229 9.37 12.36 -11.84
C GLY A 229 8.75 13.76 -11.69
N THR A 230 8.01 14.00 -10.59
CA THR A 230 7.36 15.30 -10.34
C THR A 230 8.22 16.29 -9.55
N THR A 231 9.29 15.84 -8.89
CA THR A 231 10.21 16.68 -8.12
C THR A 231 11.32 17.31 -8.96
N GLU A 232 11.58 16.82 -10.19
CA GLU A 232 12.61 17.38 -11.09
C GLU A 232 12.12 18.55 -11.98
N LYS A 233 10.86 18.97 -11.84
CA LYS A 233 10.26 20.05 -12.67
C LYS A 233 9.87 21.32 -11.90
N LYS A 234 10.55 21.63 -10.80
CA LYS A 234 10.37 22.93 -10.12
C LYS A 234 11.69 23.67 -9.98
#